data_0efadd0c267dc73c37a9fff474aec3c3
#
_entry.id   0efadd0c267dc73c37a9fff474aec3c3
#
_cell.length_a   1.000
_cell.length_b   1.000
_cell.length_c   1.000
_cell.angle_alpha   90.00
_cell.angle_beta   90.00
_cell.angle_gamma   90.00
#
_symmetry.space_group_name_H-M   'P 1'
#
loop_
_entity.id
_entity.type
_entity.pdbx_description
1 polymer ?
#
loop_
_entity_poly.entity_id
_entity_poly.type
_entity_poly.pdbx_seq_one_letter_code
_entity_poly.pdbx_strand_id
1 'polypeptide(L)'
;MKEITLIIPAKKEPNALPIVLNELKQNHPTINILIVMQKNDKETIEAIKNYDCKVIFQTGTGYGNAIVEGIKHSKTVYTCIFYADGSTDPKYISLMLEKSQKENLDLVFGSRYEKGATSFDDDFITRIGNFAFTLFGNLFMKLNLSDLLFTYIFAKTKKLNEMNLSQNDYCLCVEIPFKAKTLKFNYSTIPCIERKRVADKKKVKAFSDGFKILVYMVKKYLQTINRQKCF
;
A
#
# COMPACT_ATOMS: atom_id res chain seq x y z
N MET A 1 19.41 3.20 -3.42
CA MET A 1 18.01 3.68 -3.41
C MET A 1 17.48 4.14 -4.77
N LYS A 2 18.34 4.51 -5.74
CA LYS A 2 17.91 4.89 -7.13
C LYS A 2 17.09 3.82 -7.87
N GLU A 3 17.18 2.57 -7.44
CA GLU A 3 16.42 1.43 -8.01
C GLU A 3 15.00 1.29 -7.45
N ILE A 4 14.56 2.20 -6.58
CA ILE A 4 13.25 2.17 -5.93
C ILE A 4 12.45 3.40 -6.35
N THR A 5 11.19 3.20 -6.71
CA THR A 5 10.19 4.26 -6.82
C THR A 5 9.21 4.16 -5.66
N LEU A 6 9.07 5.24 -4.91
CA LEU A 6 7.98 5.39 -3.94
C LEU A 6 6.75 5.90 -4.67
N ILE A 7 5.67 5.13 -4.63
CA ILE A 7 4.34 5.58 -5.07
C ILE A 7 3.64 6.13 -3.85
N ILE A 8 3.32 7.42 -3.87
CA ILE A 8 2.64 8.12 -2.79
C ILE A 8 1.27 8.62 -3.30
N PRO A 9 0.18 7.87 -3.07
CA PRO A 9 -1.16 8.35 -3.33
C PRO A 9 -1.48 9.53 -2.41
N ALA A 10 -1.80 10.69 -2.97
CA ALA A 10 -2.11 11.89 -2.19
C ALA A 10 -3.50 12.43 -2.53
N LYS A 11 -4.25 12.84 -1.50
CA LYS A 11 -5.55 13.48 -1.64
C LYS A 11 -5.80 14.41 -0.46
N LYS A 12 -5.79 15.72 -0.71
CA LYS A 12 -5.98 16.74 0.32
C LYS A 12 -4.98 16.57 1.49
N GLU A 13 -3.70 16.61 1.16
CA GLU A 13 -2.58 16.49 2.11
C GLU A 13 -1.62 17.71 2.02
N PRO A 14 -2.14 18.97 1.98
CA PRO A 14 -1.27 20.14 1.81
C PRO A 14 -0.33 20.36 3.00
N ASN A 15 -0.70 19.88 4.19
CA ASN A 15 0.10 20.05 5.40
C ASN A 15 1.00 18.86 5.69
N ALA A 16 0.53 17.61 5.45
CA ALA A 16 1.28 16.40 5.75
C ALA A 16 2.35 16.09 4.70
N LEU A 17 2.01 16.17 3.40
CA LEU A 17 2.90 15.73 2.33
C LEU A 17 4.23 16.48 2.29
N PRO A 18 4.33 17.82 2.49
CA PRO A 18 5.61 18.52 2.60
C PRO A 18 6.51 17.98 3.71
N ILE A 19 5.96 17.63 4.86
CA ILE A 19 6.70 17.05 6.01
C ILE A 19 7.26 15.68 5.60
N VAL A 20 6.43 14.84 4.98
CA VAL A 20 6.81 13.53 4.47
C VAL A 20 7.94 13.62 3.44
N LEU A 21 7.84 14.55 2.49
CA LEU A 21 8.86 14.74 1.46
C LEU A 21 10.20 15.19 2.04
N ASN A 22 10.19 16.08 3.05
CA ASN A 22 11.39 16.48 3.76
C ASN A 22 12.03 15.30 4.51
N GLU A 23 11.24 14.49 5.20
CA GLU A 23 11.71 13.29 5.89
C GLU A 23 12.31 12.25 4.93
N LEU A 24 11.65 12.01 3.80
CA LEU A 24 12.15 11.11 2.74
C LEU A 24 13.46 11.61 2.16
N LYS A 25 13.60 12.92 1.92
CA LYS A 25 14.85 13.51 1.42
C LYS A 25 16.00 13.34 2.40
N GLN A 26 15.74 13.46 3.71
CA GLN A 26 16.76 13.27 4.74
C GLN A 26 17.20 11.81 4.86
N ASN A 27 16.26 10.87 4.85
CA ASN A 27 16.55 9.45 5.04
C ASN A 27 17.04 8.76 3.75
N HIS A 28 16.51 9.16 2.60
CA HIS A 28 16.74 8.52 1.31
C HIS A 28 16.90 9.55 0.18
N PRO A 29 17.97 10.35 0.16
CA PRO A 29 18.12 11.50 -0.75
C PRO A 29 18.12 11.15 -2.24
N THR A 30 18.31 9.89 -2.59
CA THR A 30 18.41 9.43 -3.99
C THR A 30 17.23 8.53 -4.41
N ILE A 31 16.17 8.43 -3.58
CA ILE A 31 15.01 7.62 -3.92
C ILE A 31 14.11 8.36 -4.93
N ASN A 32 13.50 7.62 -5.85
CA ASN A 32 12.57 8.24 -6.79
C ASN A 32 11.19 8.38 -6.14
N ILE A 33 10.65 9.59 -6.12
CA ILE A 33 9.34 9.88 -5.52
C ILE A 33 8.34 10.15 -6.65
N LEU A 34 7.24 9.39 -6.66
CA LEU A 34 6.14 9.50 -7.59
C LEU A 34 4.84 9.77 -6.82
N ILE A 35 4.41 11.02 -6.83
CA ILE A 35 3.13 11.44 -6.25
C ILE A 35 2.02 11.20 -7.25
N VAL A 36 0.95 10.54 -6.79
CA VAL A 36 -0.23 10.25 -7.63
C VAL A 36 -1.47 10.89 -7.00
N MET A 37 -2.10 11.83 -7.69
CA MET A 37 -3.18 12.65 -7.13
C MET A 37 -4.22 13.06 -8.17
N GLN A 38 -5.29 13.68 -7.69
CA GLN A 38 -6.29 14.30 -8.55
C GLN A 38 -5.84 15.68 -9.05
N LYS A 39 -6.08 15.98 -10.33
CA LYS A 39 -5.72 17.29 -10.94
C LYS A 39 -6.39 18.49 -10.27
N ASN A 40 -7.54 18.30 -9.62
CA ASN A 40 -8.28 19.35 -8.93
C ASN A 40 -7.84 19.60 -7.47
N ASP A 41 -6.87 18.84 -6.95
CA ASP A 41 -6.30 19.04 -5.60
C ASP A 41 -5.22 20.15 -5.62
N LYS A 42 -5.66 21.37 -5.89
CA LYS A 42 -4.78 22.54 -6.11
C LYS A 42 -3.93 22.87 -4.88
N GLU A 43 -4.51 22.73 -3.67
CA GLU A 43 -3.84 23.04 -2.41
C GLU A 43 -2.63 22.11 -2.19
N THR A 44 -2.80 20.80 -2.38
CA THR A 44 -1.70 19.85 -2.25
C THR A 44 -0.66 20.04 -3.35
N ILE A 45 -1.08 20.33 -4.60
CA ILE A 45 -0.16 20.61 -5.72
C ILE A 45 0.71 21.83 -5.40
N GLU A 46 0.11 22.92 -4.93
CA GLU A 46 0.84 24.15 -4.58
C GLU A 46 1.82 23.92 -3.43
N ALA A 47 1.42 23.14 -2.41
CA ALA A 47 2.26 22.85 -1.25
C ALA A 47 3.54 22.07 -1.60
N ILE A 48 3.54 21.30 -2.69
CA ILE A 48 4.69 20.47 -3.07
C ILE A 48 5.43 20.96 -4.32
N LYS A 49 5.09 22.08 -4.90
CA LYS A 49 5.63 22.56 -6.19
C LYS A 49 7.17 22.75 -6.22
N ASN A 50 7.78 22.98 -5.06
CA ASN A 50 9.23 23.20 -4.93
C ASN A 50 10.00 21.93 -4.48
N TYR A 51 9.32 20.78 -4.38
CA TYR A 51 9.95 19.52 -3.98
C TYR A 51 10.41 18.73 -5.20
N ASP A 52 11.56 18.05 -5.06
CA ASP A 52 12.09 17.15 -6.08
C ASP A 52 11.29 15.82 -6.07
N CYS A 53 10.13 15.84 -6.72
CA CYS A 53 9.27 14.69 -6.89
C CYS A 53 8.53 14.76 -8.23
N LYS A 54 8.27 13.60 -8.81
CA LYS A 54 7.43 13.51 -10.01
C LYS A 54 5.96 13.47 -9.60
N VAL A 55 5.13 14.31 -10.19
CA VAL A 55 3.68 14.30 -9.99
C VAL A 55 2.99 13.75 -11.24
N ILE A 56 2.07 12.81 -11.06
CA ILE A 56 1.16 12.34 -12.11
C ILE A 56 -0.29 12.47 -11.63
N PHE A 57 -1.19 12.68 -12.59
CA PHE A 57 -2.60 12.81 -12.29
C PHE A 57 -3.35 11.51 -12.62
N GLN A 58 -4.22 11.10 -11.70
CA GLN A 58 -5.08 9.95 -11.92
C GLN A 58 -6.01 10.17 -13.11
N THR A 59 -6.19 9.13 -13.92
CA THR A 59 -7.22 9.11 -14.98
C THR A 59 -8.60 8.77 -14.41
N GLY A 60 -8.64 8.01 -13.32
CA GLY A 60 -9.84 7.66 -12.57
C GLY A 60 -9.89 8.31 -11.17
N THR A 61 -10.61 7.67 -10.28
CA THR A 61 -10.76 8.12 -8.89
C THR A 61 -10.51 6.97 -7.91
N GLY A 62 -10.12 7.30 -6.67
CA GLY A 62 -9.97 6.34 -5.58
C GLY A 62 -8.51 5.99 -5.28
N TYR A 63 -8.32 5.43 -4.09
CA TYR A 63 -7.01 5.07 -3.57
C TYR A 63 -6.30 4.01 -4.43
N GLY A 64 -7.04 2.96 -4.79
CA GLY A 64 -6.50 1.89 -5.62
C GLY A 64 -6.13 2.36 -7.02
N ASN A 65 -6.95 3.26 -7.63
CA ASN A 65 -6.63 3.84 -8.93
C ASN A 65 -5.30 4.60 -8.89
N ALA A 66 -5.04 5.38 -7.82
CA ALA A 66 -3.76 6.09 -7.67
C ALA A 66 -2.57 5.12 -7.63
N ILE A 67 -2.68 4.01 -6.90
CA ILE A 67 -1.62 3.00 -6.83
C ILE A 67 -1.42 2.33 -8.20
N VAL A 68 -2.49 1.93 -8.87
CA VAL A 68 -2.44 1.29 -10.20
C VAL A 68 -1.78 2.21 -11.23
N GLU A 69 -2.15 3.50 -11.25
CA GLU A 69 -1.50 4.48 -12.12
C GLU A 69 -0.02 4.65 -11.76
N GLY A 70 0.31 4.72 -10.47
CA GLY A 70 1.70 4.80 -10.00
C GLY A 70 2.54 3.61 -10.46
N ILE A 71 2.02 2.38 -10.35
CA ILE A 71 2.71 1.16 -10.79
C ILE A 71 3.00 1.21 -12.30
N LYS A 72 2.06 1.63 -13.13
CA LYS A 72 2.26 1.78 -14.59
C LYS A 72 3.38 2.77 -14.94
N HIS A 73 3.57 3.79 -14.11
CA HIS A 73 4.56 4.84 -14.31
C HIS A 73 5.90 4.56 -13.61
N SER A 74 5.98 3.58 -12.74
CA SER A 74 7.24 3.14 -12.11
C SER A 74 8.12 2.42 -13.15
N LYS A 75 9.38 2.88 -13.27
CA LYS A 75 10.38 2.32 -14.22
C LYS A 75 11.58 1.70 -13.54
N THR A 76 11.62 1.71 -12.23
CA THR A 76 12.70 1.16 -11.41
C THR A 76 12.52 -0.33 -11.14
N VAL A 77 13.57 -0.98 -10.64
CA VAL A 77 13.55 -2.42 -10.32
C VAL A 77 12.51 -2.73 -9.24
N TYR A 78 12.41 -1.85 -8.24
CA TYR A 78 11.50 -1.99 -7.12
C TYR A 78 10.52 -0.83 -7.04
N THR A 79 9.35 -1.11 -6.50
CA THR A 79 8.32 -0.14 -6.19
C THR A 79 7.90 -0.33 -4.74
N CYS A 80 7.75 0.78 -4.02
CA CYS A 80 7.22 0.77 -2.66
C CYS A 80 6.01 1.71 -2.58
N ILE A 81 4.89 1.23 -2.03
CA ILE A 81 3.70 2.04 -1.76
C ILE A 81 3.92 2.70 -0.40
N PHE A 82 3.85 4.03 -0.35
CA PHE A 82 4.14 4.84 0.84
C PHE A 82 3.02 5.84 1.10
N TYR A 83 2.77 6.19 2.37
CA TYR A 83 1.66 7.06 2.73
C TYR A 83 2.05 8.54 2.72
N ALA A 84 1.10 9.39 2.30
CA ALA A 84 1.26 10.84 2.24
C ALA A 84 1.07 11.54 3.60
N ASP A 85 0.54 10.84 4.61
CA ASP A 85 0.11 11.39 5.89
C ASP A 85 1.14 11.30 7.02
N GLY A 86 2.31 10.73 6.73
CA GLY A 86 3.42 10.57 7.68
C GLY A 86 3.28 9.42 8.67
N SER A 87 2.26 8.57 8.53
CA SER A 87 2.10 7.41 9.41
C SER A 87 3.10 6.29 9.13
N THR A 88 3.64 6.20 7.91
CA THR A 88 4.70 5.24 7.57
C THR A 88 6.09 5.81 7.85
N ASP A 89 6.99 4.99 8.42
CA ASP A 89 8.36 5.36 8.75
C ASP A 89 9.30 4.96 7.59
N PRO A 90 10.07 5.90 7.00
CA PRO A 90 10.98 5.63 5.88
C PRO A 90 12.04 4.57 6.16
N LYS A 91 12.44 4.34 7.41
CA LYS A 91 13.46 3.33 7.76
C LYS A 91 13.12 1.92 7.27
N TYR A 92 11.82 1.58 7.20
CA TYR A 92 11.40 0.26 6.75
C TYR A 92 11.65 0.00 5.26
N ILE A 93 11.82 1.04 4.43
CA ILE A 93 12.15 0.88 3.00
C ILE A 93 13.44 0.09 2.82
N SER A 94 14.49 0.45 3.58
CA SER A 94 15.77 -0.26 3.55
C SER A 94 15.66 -1.70 4.05
N LEU A 95 14.91 -1.91 5.14
CA LEU A 95 14.69 -3.25 5.72
C LEU A 95 13.89 -4.15 4.78
N MET A 96 12.88 -3.60 4.08
CA MET A 96 12.12 -4.35 3.08
C MET A 96 12.98 -4.72 1.87
N LEU A 97 13.83 -3.80 1.40
CA LEU A 97 14.79 -4.07 0.32
C LEU A 97 15.75 -5.20 0.71
N GLU A 98 16.39 -5.10 1.89
CA GLU A 98 17.33 -6.10 2.39
C GLU A 98 16.66 -7.49 2.49
N LYS A 99 15.47 -7.55 3.10
CA LYS A 99 14.70 -8.80 3.23
C LYS A 99 14.32 -9.37 1.87
N SER A 100 13.86 -8.52 0.93
CA SER A 100 13.51 -8.95 -0.43
C SER A 100 14.70 -9.55 -1.16
N GLN A 101 15.88 -8.97 -1.02
CA GLN A 101 17.10 -9.46 -1.66
C GLN A 101 17.62 -10.74 -1.00
N LYS A 102 17.69 -10.76 0.34
CA LYS A 102 18.22 -11.90 1.11
C LYS A 102 17.39 -13.16 0.94
N GLU A 103 16.06 -13.03 0.91
CA GLU A 103 15.13 -14.17 0.84
C GLU A 103 14.57 -14.36 -0.60
N ASN A 104 15.06 -13.61 -1.58
CA ASN A 104 14.58 -13.61 -2.97
C ASN A 104 13.06 -13.48 -3.07
N LEU A 105 12.49 -12.52 -2.33
CA LEU A 105 11.04 -12.27 -2.33
C LEU A 105 10.62 -11.40 -3.52
N ASP A 106 9.39 -11.62 -3.97
CA ASP A 106 8.76 -10.78 -4.98
C ASP A 106 8.04 -9.59 -4.32
N LEU A 107 7.49 -9.79 -3.10
CA LEU A 107 6.87 -8.76 -2.28
C LEU A 107 7.26 -8.88 -0.80
N VAL A 108 7.31 -7.73 -0.14
CA VAL A 108 7.42 -7.62 1.33
C VAL A 108 6.29 -6.72 1.82
N PHE A 109 5.45 -7.24 2.72
CA PHE A 109 4.35 -6.50 3.34
C PHE A 109 4.78 -5.97 4.71
N GLY A 110 4.49 -4.71 5.01
CA GLY A 110 4.53 -4.23 6.38
C GLY A 110 3.40 -4.85 7.20
N SER A 111 3.64 -5.07 8.48
CA SER A 111 2.61 -5.53 9.42
C SER A 111 2.65 -4.73 10.71
N ARG A 112 1.47 -4.29 11.17
CA ARG A 112 1.28 -3.58 12.44
C ARG A 112 0.98 -4.51 13.61
N TYR A 113 0.79 -5.81 13.33
CA TYR A 113 0.27 -6.79 14.30
C TYR A 113 1.21 -7.97 14.55
N GLU A 114 2.43 -7.91 14.04
CA GLU A 114 3.49 -8.87 14.40
C GLU A 114 4.18 -8.51 15.73
N LYS A 115 4.93 -9.46 16.28
CA LYS A 115 5.75 -9.19 17.48
C LYS A 115 6.76 -8.08 17.19
N GLY A 116 6.73 -7.03 17.99
CA GLY A 116 7.57 -5.83 17.80
C GLY A 116 6.94 -4.74 16.92
N ALA A 117 5.75 -4.98 16.37
CA ALA A 117 4.98 -4.01 15.62
C ALA A 117 3.90 -3.33 16.49
N THR A 118 3.41 -2.20 16.02
CA THR A 118 2.25 -1.52 16.62
C THR A 118 1.65 -0.50 15.66
N SER A 119 0.39 -0.10 15.89
CA SER A 119 -0.23 1.05 15.26
C SER A 119 -0.59 2.09 16.31
N PHE A 120 -0.17 3.33 16.09
CA PHE A 120 -0.57 4.51 16.86
C PHE A 120 -1.70 5.30 16.16
N ASP A 121 -2.07 4.95 14.91
CA ASP A 121 -3.16 5.59 14.13
C ASP A 121 -4.48 4.81 14.18
N ASP A 122 -4.46 3.52 14.54
CA ASP A 122 -5.65 2.70 14.63
C ASP A 122 -6.38 2.89 15.96
N ASP A 123 -7.67 3.20 15.87
CA ASP A 123 -8.59 3.07 17.01
C ASP A 123 -8.98 1.60 17.24
N PHE A 124 -9.68 1.35 18.36
CA PHE A 124 -10.09 0.00 18.75
C PHE A 124 -10.99 -0.70 17.71
N ILE A 125 -11.91 0.05 17.09
CA ILE A 125 -12.84 -0.49 16.07
C ILE A 125 -12.07 -0.87 14.81
N THR A 126 -11.17 0.00 14.35
CA THR A 126 -10.31 -0.26 13.21
C THR A 126 -9.43 -1.50 13.44
N ARG A 127 -8.87 -1.65 14.64
CA ARG A 127 -8.04 -2.81 15.00
C ARG A 127 -8.83 -4.12 14.96
N ILE A 128 -10.05 -4.15 15.50
CA ILE A 128 -10.93 -5.34 15.44
C ILE A 128 -11.27 -5.65 13.98
N GLY A 129 -11.63 -4.64 13.19
CA GLY A 129 -11.93 -4.80 11.77
C GLY A 129 -10.75 -5.39 11.00
N ASN A 130 -9.56 -4.83 11.17
CA ASN A 130 -8.32 -5.32 10.54
C ASN A 130 -8.02 -6.78 10.92
N PHE A 131 -8.20 -7.14 12.20
CA PHE A 131 -8.04 -8.52 12.66
C PHE A 131 -9.05 -9.46 11.98
N ALA A 132 -10.33 -9.08 11.92
CA ALA A 132 -11.37 -9.90 11.29
C ALA A 132 -11.10 -10.11 9.78
N PHE A 133 -10.71 -9.06 9.04
CA PHE A 133 -10.35 -9.16 7.62
C PHE A 133 -9.11 -10.03 7.41
N THR A 134 -8.10 -9.87 8.25
CA THR A 134 -6.87 -10.69 8.18
C THR A 134 -7.18 -12.16 8.45
N LEU A 135 -7.99 -12.44 9.49
CA LEU A 135 -8.43 -13.79 9.80
C LEU A 135 -9.21 -14.42 8.64
N PHE A 136 -10.17 -13.68 8.04
CA PHE A 136 -10.90 -14.14 6.87
C PHE A 136 -9.96 -14.45 5.69
N GLY A 137 -9.03 -13.54 5.38
CA GLY A 137 -8.04 -13.72 4.32
C GLY A 137 -7.18 -14.97 4.53
N ASN A 138 -6.75 -15.22 5.75
CA ASN A 138 -5.94 -16.38 6.08
C ASN A 138 -6.73 -17.70 6.03
N LEU A 139 -7.93 -17.73 6.60
CA LEU A 139 -8.75 -18.96 6.64
C LEU A 139 -9.28 -19.34 5.25
N PHE A 140 -9.86 -18.40 4.53
CA PHE A 140 -10.59 -18.69 3.29
C PHE A 140 -9.74 -18.49 2.03
N MET A 141 -8.79 -17.56 2.04
CA MET A 141 -7.96 -17.25 0.87
C MET A 141 -6.52 -17.77 1.04
N LYS A 142 -6.16 -18.32 2.21
CA LYS A 142 -4.84 -18.88 2.54
C LYS A 142 -3.69 -17.88 2.30
N LEU A 143 -3.89 -16.60 2.63
CA LEU A 143 -2.94 -15.53 2.36
C LEU A 143 -1.71 -15.59 3.25
N ASN A 144 -1.84 -16.12 4.48
CA ASN A 144 -0.75 -16.25 5.45
C ASN A 144 -0.04 -14.92 5.74
N LEU A 145 -0.84 -13.88 6.03
CA LEU A 145 -0.39 -12.54 6.40
C LEU A 145 -0.82 -12.22 7.82
N SER A 146 -0.06 -11.38 8.50
CA SER A 146 -0.37 -10.86 9.84
C SER A 146 -1.18 -9.56 9.82
N ASP A 147 -1.15 -8.84 8.67
CA ASP A 147 -1.90 -7.59 8.45
C ASP A 147 -2.29 -7.48 6.98
N LEU A 148 -3.58 -7.62 6.70
CA LEU A 148 -4.08 -7.66 5.32
C LEU A 148 -4.30 -6.25 4.73
N LEU A 149 -4.67 -5.27 5.56
CA LEU A 149 -5.13 -3.97 5.08
C LEU A 149 -4.06 -2.88 5.10
N PHE A 150 -2.86 -3.18 5.60
CA PHE A 150 -1.75 -2.23 5.61
C PHE A 150 -1.01 -2.26 4.27
N THR A 151 -1.16 -1.19 3.49
CA THR A 151 -0.58 -1.11 2.15
C THR A 151 0.82 -0.50 2.11
N TYR A 152 1.59 -0.58 3.18
CA TYR A 152 3.03 -0.36 3.13
C TYR A 152 3.68 -1.60 2.52
N ILE A 153 3.80 -1.61 1.20
CA ILE A 153 4.19 -2.78 0.41
C ILE A 153 5.41 -2.42 -0.43
N PHE A 154 6.44 -3.25 -0.32
CA PHE A 154 7.63 -3.21 -1.18
C PHE A 154 7.59 -4.40 -2.14
N ALA A 155 7.86 -4.18 -3.43
CA ALA A 155 7.77 -5.25 -4.42
C ALA A 155 8.71 -5.04 -5.60
N LYS A 156 9.07 -6.13 -6.29
CA LYS A 156 9.65 -6.06 -7.63
C LYS A 156 8.61 -5.44 -8.58
N THR A 157 8.94 -4.34 -9.25
CA THR A 157 8.01 -3.59 -10.11
C THR A 157 7.39 -4.47 -11.20
N LYS A 158 8.20 -5.36 -11.78
CA LYS A 158 7.74 -6.35 -12.77
C LYS A 158 6.59 -7.19 -12.22
N LYS A 159 6.70 -7.65 -10.97
CA LYS A 159 5.69 -8.49 -10.31
C LYS A 159 4.38 -7.76 -10.06
N LEU A 160 4.45 -6.49 -9.66
CA LEU A 160 3.24 -5.66 -9.55
C LEU A 160 2.53 -5.47 -10.89
N ASN A 161 3.29 -5.28 -11.98
CA ASN A 161 2.71 -5.19 -13.34
C ASN A 161 2.09 -6.51 -13.79
N GLU A 162 2.69 -7.67 -13.49
CA GLU A 162 2.15 -9.01 -13.80
C GLU A 162 0.79 -9.25 -13.11
N MET A 163 0.53 -8.60 -11.98
CA MET A 163 -0.74 -8.75 -11.26
C MET A 163 -1.95 -8.22 -12.04
N ASN A 164 -1.79 -7.27 -12.96
CA ASN A 164 -2.91 -6.62 -13.65
C ASN A 164 -3.99 -6.14 -12.66
N LEU A 165 -3.58 -5.32 -11.69
CA LEU A 165 -4.46 -4.80 -10.64
C LEU A 165 -5.59 -3.95 -11.25
N SER A 166 -6.80 -4.05 -10.68
CA SER A 166 -8.02 -3.48 -11.25
C SER A 166 -8.91 -2.72 -10.26
N GLN A 167 -8.69 -2.90 -8.96
CA GLN A 167 -9.53 -2.23 -7.97
C GLN A 167 -9.15 -0.76 -7.82
N ASN A 168 -10.16 0.11 -7.90
CA ASN A 168 -9.96 1.56 -7.83
C ASN A 168 -10.05 2.11 -6.40
N ASP A 169 -10.60 1.36 -5.48
CA ASP A 169 -10.82 1.75 -4.08
C ASP A 169 -9.92 0.95 -3.12
N TYR A 170 -10.28 0.91 -1.84
CA TYR A 170 -9.54 0.18 -0.81
C TYR A 170 -9.61 -1.35 -0.95
N CYS A 171 -10.43 -1.90 -1.85
CA CYS A 171 -10.37 -3.33 -2.18
C CYS A 171 -9.01 -3.74 -2.76
N LEU A 172 -8.21 -2.78 -3.26
CA LEU A 172 -6.84 -3.02 -3.70
C LEU A 172 -5.97 -3.62 -2.60
N CYS A 173 -6.20 -3.25 -1.32
CA CYS A 173 -5.46 -3.79 -0.17
C CYS A 173 -5.55 -5.32 -0.10
N VAL A 174 -6.69 -5.88 -0.52
CA VAL A 174 -6.91 -7.33 -0.60
C VAL A 174 -6.52 -7.88 -1.97
N GLU A 175 -6.70 -7.11 -3.05
CA GLU A 175 -6.38 -7.57 -4.41
C GLU A 175 -4.91 -7.92 -4.56
N ILE A 176 -4.00 -7.10 -4.01
CA ILE A 176 -2.55 -7.33 -4.10
C ILE A 176 -2.15 -8.68 -3.49
N PRO A 177 -2.40 -8.97 -2.20
CA PRO A 177 -2.01 -10.25 -1.61
C PRO A 177 -2.76 -11.44 -2.21
N PHE A 178 -4.03 -11.27 -2.59
CA PHE A 178 -4.78 -12.33 -3.27
C PHE A 178 -4.15 -12.70 -4.62
N LYS A 179 -3.75 -11.72 -5.43
CA LYS A 179 -3.07 -11.95 -6.71
C LYS A 179 -1.66 -12.49 -6.51
N ALA A 180 -0.91 -12.01 -5.50
CA ALA A 180 0.38 -12.56 -5.14
C ALA A 180 0.28 -14.08 -4.85
N LYS A 181 -0.71 -14.48 -4.04
CA LYS A 181 -0.99 -15.88 -3.73
C LYS A 181 -1.37 -16.69 -4.97
N THR A 182 -2.31 -16.16 -5.78
CA THR A 182 -2.82 -16.84 -6.97
C THR A 182 -1.73 -17.06 -8.04
N LEU A 183 -0.84 -16.08 -8.20
CA LEU A 183 0.29 -16.11 -9.12
C LEU A 183 1.51 -16.84 -8.52
N LYS A 184 1.40 -17.39 -7.31
CA LYS A 184 2.46 -18.11 -6.60
C LYS A 184 3.74 -17.27 -6.44
N PHE A 185 3.61 -15.98 -6.17
CA PHE A 185 4.74 -15.12 -5.87
C PHE A 185 5.29 -15.41 -4.47
N ASN A 186 6.60 -15.24 -4.31
CA ASN A 186 7.26 -15.34 -3.01
C ASN A 186 7.04 -14.03 -2.24
N TYR A 187 6.42 -14.10 -1.07
CA TYR A 187 6.23 -12.93 -0.22
C TYR A 187 6.37 -13.26 1.27
N SER A 188 6.69 -12.25 2.03
CA SER A 188 6.82 -12.31 3.48
C SER A 188 6.39 -10.97 4.09
N THR A 189 6.40 -10.89 5.41
CA THR A 189 6.07 -9.70 6.17
C THR A 189 7.27 -9.18 6.96
N ILE A 190 7.23 -7.89 7.35
CA ILE A 190 8.09 -7.33 8.38
C ILE A 190 7.26 -6.57 9.42
N PRO A 191 7.63 -6.63 10.70
CA PRO A 191 6.99 -5.81 11.72
C PRO A 191 7.26 -4.33 11.48
N CYS A 192 6.21 -3.51 11.45
CA CYS A 192 6.30 -2.07 11.28
C CYS A 192 5.60 -1.34 12.43
N ILE A 193 6.16 -0.21 12.82
CA ILE A 193 5.49 0.74 13.70
C ILE A 193 4.80 1.77 12.80
N GLU A 194 3.47 1.77 12.81
CA GLU A 194 2.68 2.83 12.21
C GLU A 194 2.59 4.00 13.19
N ARG A 195 3.07 5.16 12.77
CA ARG A 195 3.03 6.39 13.56
C ARG A 195 1.65 7.04 13.46
N LYS A 196 1.35 7.98 14.36
CA LYS A 196 0.22 8.89 14.14
C LYS A 196 0.47 9.73 12.89
N ARG A 197 -0.58 10.00 12.12
CA ARG A 197 -0.51 10.97 11.03
C ARG A 197 -0.04 12.33 11.54
N VAL A 198 0.76 13.01 10.76
CA VAL A 198 1.37 14.29 11.17
C VAL A 198 0.42 15.48 11.00
N ALA A 199 -0.52 15.40 10.05
CA ALA A 199 -1.52 16.43 9.78
C ALA A 199 -2.70 15.85 8.96
N ASP A 200 -3.65 16.72 8.60
CA ASP A 200 -4.79 16.45 7.73
C ASP A 200 -5.77 15.37 8.28
N LYS A 201 -6.78 14.99 7.51
CA LYS A 201 -7.85 14.09 8.00
C LYS A 201 -7.77 12.71 7.34
N LYS A 202 -8.11 11.67 8.10
CA LYS A 202 -8.27 10.29 7.62
C LYS A 202 -9.31 10.26 6.48
N LYS A 203 -8.97 9.61 5.36
CA LYS A 203 -9.83 9.52 4.17
C LYS A 203 -10.65 8.25 4.11
N VAL A 204 -10.23 7.20 4.82
CA VAL A 204 -10.93 5.92 4.92
C VAL A 204 -12.22 6.10 5.73
N LYS A 205 -13.32 5.59 5.19
CA LYS A 205 -14.62 5.50 5.88
C LYS A 205 -14.80 4.06 6.37
N ALA A 206 -14.45 3.78 7.63
CA ALA A 206 -14.32 2.43 8.17
C ALA A 206 -15.49 1.49 7.82
N PHE A 207 -16.74 1.93 7.99
CA PHE A 207 -17.90 1.07 7.73
C PHE A 207 -18.18 0.86 6.23
N SER A 208 -18.24 1.95 5.42
CA SER A 208 -18.57 1.83 4.00
C SER A 208 -17.47 1.17 3.19
N ASP A 209 -16.22 1.49 3.48
CA ASP A 209 -15.09 0.88 2.78
C ASP A 209 -14.86 -0.56 3.27
N GLY A 210 -15.02 -0.80 4.59
CA GLY A 210 -14.98 -2.14 5.16
C GLY A 210 -16.03 -3.07 4.55
N PHE A 211 -17.27 -2.59 4.37
CA PHE A 211 -18.32 -3.40 3.72
C PHE A 211 -17.96 -3.75 2.27
N LYS A 212 -17.43 -2.81 1.49
CA LYS A 212 -16.95 -3.09 0.11
C LYS A 212 -15.84 -4.13 0.10
N ILE A 213 -14.88 -4.01 1.01
CA ILE A 213 -13.78 -4.96 1.15
C ILE A 213 -14.33 -6.36 1.45
N LEU A 214 -15.26 -6.49 2.40
CA LEU A 214 -15.88 -7.77 2.74
C LEU A 214 -16.59 -8.41 1.53
N VAL A 215 -17.41 -7.64 0.83
CA VAL A 215 -18.11 -8.12 -0.39
C VAL A 215 -17.10 -8.57 -1.45
N TYR A 216 -16.03 -7.81 -1.63
CA TYR A 216 -14.96 -8.18 -2.56
C TYR A 216 -14.30 -9.50 -2.16
N MET A 217 -13.95 -9.68 -0.87
CA MET A 217 -13.33 -10.91 -0.36
C MET A 217 -14.23 -12.13 -0.56
N VAL A 218 -15.50 -12.03 -0.20
CA VAL A 218 -16.48 -13.12 -0.39
C VAL A 218 -16.60 -13.48 -1.87
N LYS A 219 -16.72 -12.48 -2.76
CA LYS A 219 -16.80 -12.70 -4.21
C LYS A 219 -15.55 -13.44 -4.74
N LYS A 220 -14.36 -13.05 -4.30
CA LYS A 220 -13.10 -13.70 -4.71
C LYS A 220 -12.99 -15.12 -4.18
N TYR A 221 -13.40 -15.36 -2.94
CA TYR A 221 -13.45 -16.69 -2.36
C TYR A 221 -14.38 -17.64 -3.15
N LEU A 222 -15.60 -17.20 -3.46
CA LEU A 222 -16.57 -17.99 -4.25
C LEU A 222 -16.03 -18.28 -5.67
N GLN A 223 -15.37 -17.31 -6.31
CA GLN A 223 -14.72 -17.52 -7.60
C GLN A 223 -13.62 -18.59 -7.53
N THR A 224 -12.87 -18.67 -6.45
CA THR A 224 -11.81 -19.66 -6.25
C THR A 224 -12.39 -21.08 -6.10
N ILE A 225 -13.47 -21.22 -5.30
CA ILE A 225 -14.14 -22.52 -5.13
C ILE A 225 -14.71 -23.02 -6.46
N ASN A 226 -15.38 -22.15 -7.22
CA ASN A 226 -15.98 -22.55 -8.49
C ASN A 226 -14.94 -23.00 -9.51
N ARG A 227 -13.75 -22.38 -9.54
CA ARG A 227 -12.65 -22.83 -10.39
C ARG A 227 -12.10 -24.20 -9.99
N GLN A 228 -12.06 -24.52 -8.70
CA GLN A 228 -11.61 -25.83 -8.21
C GLN A 228 -12.60 -26.97 -8.50
N LYS A 229 -13.88 -26.68 -8.70
CA LYS A 229 -14.91 -27.68 -9.03
C LYS A 229 -14.98 -27.99 -10.54
N CYS A 230 -14.34 -27.21 -11.39
CA CYS A 230 -14.30 -27.39 -12.84
C CYS A 230 -13.07 -28.17 -13.33
N PHE A 231 -12.25 -28.66 -12.41
CA PHE A 231 -11.12 -29.57 -12.63
C PHE A 231 -11.30 -30.85 -11.81
#